data_3ec46319a1a89ad23d5e0fcd342b6024
#
_entry.id   3ec46319a1a89ad23d5e0fcd342b6024
#
_cell.length_a   1.000
_cell.length_b   1.000
_cell.length_c   1.000
_cell.angle_alpha   90.00
_cell.angle_beta   90.00
_cell.angle_gamma   90.00
#
_symmetry.space_group_name_H-M   'P 1'
#
loop_
_entity.id
_entity.type
_entity.pdbx_description
1 polymer ?
#
loop_
_entity_poly.entity_id
_entity_poly.type
_entity_poly.pdbx_seq_one_letter_code
_entity_poly.pdbx_strand_id
1 'polypeptide(L)'
;DSIKISFFYFRYGVFVIAIVTLLNQDDKFVEYFFYCIFFCFTVLVLDGYFQYFNGANILGLGYGSRITSFFGDEKILGSYISRLWPVFFALSTLMLKKNKILFFLFILIFILSETLIFLSGDRAAFFFINLSSIFVILFTKKLFKLRFIILILSILLIVVVSFINPTAKYRVLDYTLKQMNLTDKNKREQEGLFIFSKQHTHHYITAYKMFLDNKILGVGVKNFRNFCSDEKYKSGRYSCSSHPHNSYIQILAETGIIGFLFLILILFVFCKFIYTHALFKMRKKAYFNDFEICLLSGIAMYLWPFIPTGNFFNNCLNIIMLLNLPFLV
;
A
#
# COMPACT_ATOMS: atom_id res chain seq x y z
N ASP A 1 -21.96 16.53 -3.05
CA ASP A 1 -21.32 15.22 -2.81
C ASP A 1 -20.18 15.29 -1.78
N SER A 2 -19.30 16.32 -1.83
CA SER A 2 -18.16 16.45 -0.91
C SER A 2 -18.59 16.50 0.57
N ILE A 3 -19.60 17.29 0.94
CA ILE A 3 -20.15 17.38 2.30
C ILE A 3 -20.67 16.02 2.78
N LYS A 4 -21.40 15.30 1.92
CA LYS A 4 -21.89 13.95 2.24
C LYS A 4 -20.74 12.98 2.51
N ILE A 5 -19.70 12.99 1.69
CA ILE A 5 -18.53 12.11 1.85
C ILE A 5 -17.81 12.45 3.15
N SER A 6 -17.59 13.72 3.45
CA SER A 6 -16.95 14.18 4.69
C SER A 6 -17.75 13.79 5.92
N PHE A 7 -19.07 14.00 5.88
CA PHE A 7 -19.96 13.63 6.99
C PHE A 7 -19.93 12.13 7.28
N PHE A 8 -19.97 11.27 6.25
CA PHE A 8 -19.97 9.84 6.45
C PHE A 8 -18.58 9.25 6.73
N TYR A 9 -17.55 10.07 6.87
CA TYR A 9 -16.19 9.55 7.15
C TYR A 9 -16.06 8.95 8.55
N PHE A 10 -16.91 9.35 9.51
CA PHE A 10 -16.95 8.80 10.87
C PHE A 10 -17.18 7.27 10.91
N ARG A 11 -17.80 6.68 9.86
CA ARG A 11 -18.04 5.23 9.76
C ARG A 11 -16.77 4.40 9.94
N TYR A 12 -15.62 4.94 9.57
CA TYR A 12 -14.34 4.25 9.76
C TYR A 12 -13.95 4.15 11.24
N GLY A 13 -14.28 5.16 12.04
CA GLY A 13 -14.14 5.07 13.48
C GLY A 13 -15.06 4.01 14.09
N VAL A 14 -16.32 3.97 13.64
CA VAL A 14 -17.29 2.92 14.04
C VAL A 14 -16.78 1.53 13.65
N PHE A 15 -16.20 1.37 12.46
CA PHE A 15 -15.60 0.12 12.01
C PHE A 15 -14.46 -0.35 12.96
N VAL A 16 -13.55 0.55 13.33
CA VAL A 16 -12.47 0.23 14.28
C VAL A 16 -13.04 -0.18 15.64
N ILE A 17 -13.98 0.59 16.19
CA ILE A 17 -14.63 0.31 17.48
C ILE A 17 -15.34 -1.05 17.44
N ALA A 18 -16.06 -1.36 16.36
CA ALA A 18 -16.75 -2.64 16.22
C ALA A 18 -15.77 -3.83 16.26
N ILE A 19 -14.62 -3.75 15.57
CA ILE A 19 -13.61 -4.82 15.62
C ILE A 19 -12.99 -4.92 17.02
N VAL A 20 -12.64 -3.79 17.66
CA VAL A 20 -12.13 -3.80 19.05
C VAL A 20 -13.14 -4.45 20.01
N THR A 21 -14.44 -4.15 19.85
CA THR A 21 -15.49 -4.78 20.66
C THR A 21 -15.53 -6.29 20.45
N LEU A 22 -15.45 -6.76 19.19
CA LEU A 22 -15.43 -8.20 18.88
C LEU A 22 -14.17 -8.89 19.44
N LEU A 23 -13.01 -8.24 19.35
CA LEU A 23 -11.76 -8.74 19.93
C LEU A 23 -11.83 -8.90 21.46
N ASN A 24 -12.57 -8.01 22.15
CA ASN A 24 -12.75 -8.06 23.59
C ASN A 24 -13.84 -9.05 24.04
N GLN A 25 -14.76 -9.43 23.16
CA GLN A 25 -15.87 -10.32 23.48
C GLN A 25 -15.57 -11.80 23.24
N ASP A 26 -14.71 -12.12 22.28
CA ASP A 26 -14.42 -13.50 21.87
C ASP A 26 -12.93 -13.71 21.64
N ASP A 27 -12.27 -14.44 22.53
CA ASP A 27 -10.85 -14.78 22.44
C ASP A 27 -10.51 -15.57 21.14
N LYS A 28 -11.51 -16.25 20.55
CA LYS A 28 -11.33 -16.99 19.30
C LYS A 28 -11.46 -16.11 18.05
N PHE A 29 -11.95 -14.89 18.19
CA PHE A 29 -12.15 -13.99 17.04
C PHE A 29 -10.87 -13.76 16.25
N VAL A 30 -9.73 -13.58 16.92
CA VAL A 30 -8.40 -13.43 16.28
C VAL A 30 -8.06 -14.66 15.43
N GLU A 31 -8.36 -15.86 15.94
CA GLU A 31 -8.09 -17.12 15.24
C GLU A 31 -8.99 -17.28 14.01
N TYR A 32 -10.29 -17.04 14.12
CA TYR A 32 -11.23 -17.07 12.98
C TYR A 32 -10.87 -16.03 11.92
N PHE A 33 -10.55 -14.81 12.37
CA PHE A 33 -10.14 -13.74 11.46
C PHE A 33 -8.85 -14.09 10.73
N PHE A 34 -7.87 -14.68 11.43
CA PHE A 34 -6.64 -15.19 10.82
C PHE A 34 -6.93 -16.23 9.72
N TYR A 35 -7.74 -17.27 10.01
CA TYR A 35 -8.06 -18.30 9.01
C TYR A 35 -8.81 -17.73 7.81
N CYS A 36 -9.68 -16.75 8.01
CA CYS A 36 -10.36 -16.04 6.93
C CYS A 36 -9.38 -15.32 6.02
N ILE A 37 -8.46 -14.53 6.58
CA ILE A 37 -7.41 -13.84 5.80
C ILE A 37 -6.49 -14.85 5.12
N PHE A 38 -6.07 -15.89 5.80
CA PHE A 38 -5.22 -16.95 5.24
C PHE A 38 -5.87 -17.59 4.02
N PHE A 39 -7.14 -17.95 4.13
CA PHE A 39 -7.91 -18.50 3.01
C PHE A 39 -7.97 -17.52 1.84
N CYS A 40 -8.38 -16.27 2.09
CA CYS A 40 -8.45 -15.24 1.05
C CYS A 40 -7.10 -15.00 0.35
N PHE A 41 -6.01 -14.90 1.12
CA PHE A 41 -4.67 -14.75 0.56
C PHE A 41 -4.27 -15.95 -0.31
N THR A 42 -4.49 -17.17 0.21
CA THR A 42 -4.14 -18.41 -0.50
C THR A 42 -4.91 -18.50 -1.82
N VAL A 43 -6.20 -18.26 -1.81
CA VAL A 43 -7.04 -18.29 -3.01
C VAL A 43 -6.60 -17.24 -4.03
N LEU A 44 -6.36 -16.00 -3.61
CA LEU A 44 -5.88 -14.93 -4.49
C LEU A 44 -4.51 -15.22 -5.09
N VAL A 45 -3.60 -15.78 -4.29
CA VAL A 45 -2.24 -16.11 -4.75
C VAL A 45 -2.29 -17.26 -5.74
N LEU A 46 -3.01 -18.34 -5.44
CA LEU A 46 -3.12 -19.50 -6.32
C LEU A 46 -3.82 -19.14 -7.63
N ASP A 47 -4.93 -18.41 -7.59
CA ASP A 47 -5.64 -17.95 -8.80
C ASP A 47 -4.80 -16.95 -9.62
N GLY A 48 -4.04 -16.07 -8.97
CA GLY A 48 -3.12 -15.17 -9.66
C GLY A 48 -2.03 -15.91 -10.43
N TYR A 49 -1.45 -16.96 -9.86
CA TYR A 49 -0.51 -17.84 -10.58
C TYR A 49 -1.19 -18.66 -11.65
N PHE A 50 -2.38 -19.19 -11.38
CA PHE A 50 -3.17 -19.89 -12.39
C PHE A 50 -3.44 -18.99 -13.61
N GLN A 51 -3.86 -17.75 -13.36
CA GLN A 51 -4.06 -16.75 -14.41
C GLN A 51 -2.75 -16.46 -15.17
N TYR A 52 -1.63 -16.36 -14.46
CA TYR A 52 -0.33 -16.13 -15.08
C TYR A 52 0.09 -17.22 -16.05
N PHE A 53 -0.11 -18.51 -15.70
CA PHE A 53 0.29 -19.64 -16.53
C PHE A 53 -0.69 -19.95 -17.64
N ASN A 54 -2.00 -19.74 -17.43
CA ASN A 54 -3.06 -20.14 -18.35
C ASN A 54 -3.61 -18.98 -19.21
N GLY A 55 -3.22 -17.74 -18.91
CA GLY A 55 -3.74 -16.55 -19.61
C GLY A 55 -5.10 -16.05 -19.12
N ALA A 56 -5.85 -16.87 -18.37
CA ALA A 56 -7.11 -16.52 -17.73
C ALA A 56 -7.18 -17.14 -16.33
N ASN A 57 -7.94 -16.50 -15.42
CA ASN A 57 -8.17 -17.01 -14.09
C ASN A 57 -9.18 -18.16 -14.08
N ILE A 58 -9.47 -18.75 -12.90
CA ILE A 58 -10.40 -19.89 -12.78
C ILE A 58 -11.84 -19.55 -13.23
N LEU A 59 -12.22 -18.27 -13.25
CA LEU A 59 -13.50 -17.77 -13.75
C LEU A 59 -13.48 -17.42 -15.25
N GLY A 60 -12.37 -17.67 -15.96
CA GLY A 60 -12.20 -17.32 -17.36
C GLY A 60 -11.87 -15.84 -17.63
N LEU A 61 -11.57 -15.04 -16.58
CA LEU A 61 -11.19 -13.65 -16.75
C LEU A 61 -9.74 -13.59 -17.24
N GLY A 62 -9.54 -13.12 -18.46
CA GLY A 62 -8.21 -12.89 -19.05
C GLY A 62 -7.50 -11.69 -18.38
N TYR A 63 -6.18 -11.65 -18.50
CA TYR A 63 -5.43 -10.45 -18.10
C TYR A 63 -4.78 -9.79 -19.33
N GLY A 64 -4.90 -8.46 -19.43
CA GLY A 64 -4.25 -7.68 -20.49
C GLY A 64 -2.79 -7.39 -20.16
N SER A 65 -2.53 -6.26 -19.53
CA SER A 65 -1.16 -5.83 -19.19
C SER A 65 -0.71 -6.19 -17.77
N ARG A 66 -1.59 -6.71 -16.92
CA ARG A 66 -1.33 -7.05 -15.50
C ARG A 66 -2.15 -8.25 -15.07
N ILE A 67 -1.59 -9.06 -14.17
CA ILE A 67 -2.31 -10.10 -13.46
C ILE A 67 -3.31 -9.44 -12.52
N THR A 68 -4.56 -9.84 -12.56
CA THR A 68 -5.66 -9.25 -11.80
C THR A 68 -6.40 -10.25 -10.92
N SER A 69 -6.22 -11.55 -11.16
CA SER A 69 -6.95 -12.62 -10.47
C SER A 69 -8.47 -12.36 -10.52
N PHE A 70 -9.17 -12.43 -9.40
CA PHE A 70 -10.62 -12.18 -9.31
C PHE A 70 -11.05 -10.72 -9.48
N PHE A 71 -10.10 -9.76 -9.60
CA PHE A 71 -10.44 -8.34 -9.75
C PHE A 71 -10.83 -7.94 -11.19
N GLY A 72 -10.81 -8.86 -12.16
CA GLY A 72 -11.23 -8.60 -13.53
C GLY A 72 -10.43 -7.46 -14.19
N ASP A 73 -11.12 -6.41 -14.63
CA ASP A 73 -10.47 -5.24 -15.27
C ASP A 73 -9.72 -4.34 -14.28
N GLU A 74 -9.96 -4.48 -12.98
CA GLU A 74 -9.34 -3.68 -11.94
C GLU A 74 -7.91 -4.16 -11.64
N LYS A 75 -6.92 -3.34 -11.94
CA LYS A 75 -5.49 -3.66 -11.82
C LYS A 75 -4.97 -3.44 -10.40
N ILE A 76 -5.65 -3.99 -9.39
CA ILE A 76 -5.42 -3.72 -7.97
C ILE A 76 -4.89 -4.92 -7.17
N LEU A 77 -4.69 -6.08 -7.78
CA LEU A 77 -4.25 -7.31 -7.09
C LEU A 77 -3.00 -7.07 -6.23
N GLY A 78 -1.93 -6.52 -6.81
CA GLY A 78 -0.69 -6.24 -6.10
C GLY A 78 -0.92 -5.26 -4.94
N SER A 79 -1.69 -4.21 -5.19
CA SER A 79 -2.06 -3.19 -4.21
C SER A 79 -2.88 -3.76 -3.04
N TYR A 80 -3.80 -4.68 -3.31
CA TYR A 80 -4.62 -5.35 -2.30
C TYR A 80 -3.77 -6.26 -1.42
N ILE A 81 -2.99 -7.16 -2.02
CA ILE A 81 -2.13 -8.09 -1.30
C ILE A 81 -1.10 -7.34 -0.45
N SER A 82 -0.39 -6.35 -1.01
CA SER A 82 0.65 -5.62 -0.28
C SER A 82 0.14 -4.91 0.95
N ARG A 83 -1.08 -4.34 0.92
CA ARG A 83 -1.65 -3.60 2.04
C ARG A 83 -2.25 -4.48 3.14
N LEU A 84 -2.75 -5.66 2.81
CA LEU A 84 -3.20 -6.65 3.79
C LEU A 84 -2.04 -7.45 4.38
N TRP A 85 -0.90 -7.46 3.72
CA TRP A 85 0.27 -8.23 4.12
C TRP A 85 0.71 -7.98 5.57
N PRO A 86 0.80 -6.73 6.09
CA PRO A 86 1.22 -6.47 7.47
C PRO A 86 0.32 -7.12 8.52
N VAL A 87 -1.00 -6.99 8.38
CA VAL A 87 -1.97 -7.64 9.28
C VAL A 87 -1.84 -9.16 9.21
N PHE A 88 -1.78 -9.70 7.99
CA PHE A 88 -1.65 -11.14 7.78
C PHE A 88 -0.35 -11.68 8.38
N PHE A 89 0.78 -10.99 8.18
CA PHE A 89 2.06 -11.37 8.77
C PHE A 89 2.04 -11.28 10.30
N ALA A 90 1.48 -10.22 10.86
CA ALA A 90 1.30 -10.06 12.31
C ALA A 90 0.51 -11.23 12.91
N LEU A 91 -0.68 -11.50 12.38
CA LEU A 91 -1.54 -12.59 12.85
C LEU A 91 -0.88 -13.96 12.70
N SER A 92 -0.12 -14.18 11.61
CA SER A 92 0.63 -15.43 11.40
C SER A 92 1.63 -15.67 12.54
N THR A 93 2.24 -14.62 13.08
CA THR A 93 3.22 -14.76 14.18
C THR A 93 2.60 -15.32 15.48
N LEU A 94 1.32 -15.11 15.70
CA LEU A 94 0.59 -15.68 16.84
C LEU A 94 0.33 -17.19 16.64
N MET A 95 0.18 -17.64 15.39
CA MET A 95 -0.14 -19.03 15.04
C MET A 95 1.10 -19.89 14.81
N LEU A 96 2.30 -19.31 14.61
CA LEU A 96 3.54 -20.04 14.30
C LEU A 96 3.95 -21.06 15.35
N LYS A 97 3.54 -20.89 16.60
CA LYS A 97 3.89 -21.79 17.70
C LYS A 97 3.04 -23.07 17.73
N LYS A 98 1.92 -23.12 17.01
CA LYS A 98 0.93 -24.20 17.14
C LYS A 98 1.17 -25.39 16.21
N ASN A 99 1.75 -25.18 15.00
CA ASN A 99 1.88 -26.26 14.00
C ASN A 99 3.04 -25.98 13.01
N LYS A 100 4.00 -26.93 12.90
CA LYS A 100 5.15 -26.82 11.98
C LYS A 100 4.76 -26.81 10.51
N ILE A 101 3.75 -27.59 10.12
CA ILE A 101 3.28 -27.64 8.72
C ILE A 101 2.69 -26.29 8.34
N LEU A 102 1.84 -25.74 9.21
CA LEU A 102 1.24 -24.42 9.02
C LEU A 102 2.31 -23.32 8.91
N PHE A 103 3.38 -23.42 9.68
CA PHE A 103 4.53 -22.51 9.61
C PHE A 103 5.19 -22.51 8.21
N PHE A 104 5.46 -23.70 7.63
CA PHE A 104 6.04 -23.78 6.29
C PHE A 104 5.08 -23.27 5.21
N LEU A 105 3.78 -23.56 5.34
CA LEU A 105 2.77 -23.03 4.42
C LEU A 105 2.72 -21.50 4.45
N PHE A 106 2.87 -20.88 5.60
CA PHE A 106 2.95 -19.42 5.71
C PHE A 106 4.15 -18.84 5.00
N ILE A 107 5.34 -19.40 5.24
CA ILE A 107 6.55 -18.95 4.55
C ILE A 107 6.35 -19.03 3.04
N LEU A 108 5.83 -20.15 2.55
CA LEU A 108 5.56 -20.35 1.13
C LEU A 108 4.58 -19.30 0.58
N ILE A 109 3.45 -19.07 1.25
CA ILE A 109 2.45 -18.08 0.83
C ILE A 109 3.04 -16.66 0.84
N PHE A 110 3.88 -16.30 1.79
CA PHE A 110 4.55 -14.99 1.80
C PHE A 110 5.51 -14.83 0.62
N ILE A 111 6.35 -15.82 0.34
CA ILE A 111 7.27 -15.78 -0.81
C ILE A 111 6.48 -15.70 -2.12
N LEU A 112 5.45 -16.50 -2.28
CA LEU A 112 4.61 -16.50 -3.47
C LEU A 112 3.84 -15.18 -3.61
N SER A 113 3.31 -14.62 -2.53
CA SER A 113 2.59 -13.33 -2.59
C SER A 113 3.50 -12.17 -3.00
N GLU A 114 4.73 -12.09 -2.49
CA GLU A 114 5.71 -11.06 -2.86
C GLU A 114 6.13 -11.19 -4.33
N THR A 115 6.34 -12.42 -4.78
CA THR A 115 6.65 -12.69 -6.20
C THR A 115 5.47 -12.37 -7.10
N LEU A 116 4.23 -12.67 -6.67
CA LEU A 116 3.02 -12.32 -7.43
C LEU A 116 2.81 -10.81 -7.52
N ILE A 117 3.12 -10.05 -6.46
CA ILE A 117 3.10 -8.58 -6.50
C ILE A 117 4.07 -8.07 -7.57
N PHE A 118 5.27 -8.63 -7.66
CA PHE A 118 6.23 -8.29 -8.72
C PHE A 118 5.68 -8.64 -10.12
N LEU A 119 5.16 -9.85 -10.30
CA LEU A 119 4.55 -10.32 -11.55
C LEU A 119 3.35 -9.49 -11.98
N SER A 120 2.55 -8.98 -11.04
CA SER A 120 1.42 -8.10 -11.35
C SER A 120 1.86 -6.77 -11.98
N GLY A 121 3.16 -6.41 -11.90
CA GLY A 121 3.70 -5.17 -12.42
C GLY A 121 3.16 -3.91 -11.72
N ASP A 122 2.61 -4.04 -10.52
CA ASP A 122 2.19 -2.92 -9.67
C ASP A 122 3.39 -2.38 -8.89
N ARG A 123 4.00 -1.33 -9.44
CA ARG A 123 5.23 -0.72 -8.89
C ARG A 123 5.06 -0.16 -7.49
N ALA A 124 3.92 0.48 -7.23
CA ALA A 124 3.64 1.05 -5.92
C ALA A 124 3.44 -0.07 -4.88
N ALA A 125 2.73 -1.12 -5.22
CA ALA A 125 2.57 -2.30 -4.37
C ALA A 125 3.90 -2.99 -4.08
N PHE A 126 4.76 -3.14 -5.09
CA PHE A 126 6.10 -3.71 -4.92
C PHE A 126 6.98 -2.85 -4.00
N PHE A 127 6.90 -1.53 -4.12
CA PHE A 127 7.58 -0.65 -3.18
C PHE A 127 7.04 -0.79 -1.76
N PHE A 128 5.72 -0.80 -1.57
CA PHE A 128 5.10 -0.86 -0.25
C PHE A 128 5.40 -2.17 0.48
N ILE A 129 5.39 -3.32 -0.19
CA ILE A 129 5.73 -4.58 0.45
C ILE A 129 7.20 -4.61 0.90
N ASN A 130 8.11 -4.03 0.12
CA ASN A 130 9.52 -3.91 0.51
C ASN A 130 9.71 -2.92 1.66
N LEU A 131 9.00 -1.79 1.66
CA LEU A 131 9.00 -0.82 2.76
C LEU A 131 8.55 -1.47 4.08
N SER A 132 7.41 -2.19 4.06
CA SER A 132 6.93 -2.95 5.22
C SER A 132 7.95 -4.00 5.67
N SER A 133 8.58 -4.71 4.74
CA SER A 133 9.61 -5.71 5.02
C SER A 133 10.81 -5.12 5.74
N ILE A 134 11.34 -4.03 5.20
CA ILE A 134 12.48 -3.32 5.81
C ILE A 134 12.08 -2.80 7.19
N PHE A 135 10.88 -2.25 7.35
CA PHE A 135 10.39 -1.77 8.63
C PHE A 135 10.34 -2.90 9.67
N VAL A 136 9.78 -4.06 9.33
CA VAL A 136 9.75 -5.23 10.21
C VAL A 136 11.17 -5.71 10.56
N ILE A 137 12.07 -5.80 9.59
CA ILE A 137 13.46 -6.21 9.81
C ILE A 137 14.17 -5.23 10.77
N LEU A 138 13.99 -3.94 10.57
CA LEU A 138 14.68 -2.91 11.37
C LEU A 138 14.16 -2.83 12.80
N PHE A 139 12.84 -3.00 13.03
CA PHE A 139 12.24 -2.68 14.31
C PHE A 139 11.85 -3.91 15.15
N THR A 140 11.72 -5.13 14.60
CA THR A 140 11.46 -6.34 15.41
C THR A 140 12.69 -6.88 16.11
N LYS A 141 12.50 -7.64 17.17
CA LYS A 141 13.58 -8.31 17.95
C LYS A 141 13.77 -9.77 17.55
N LYS A 142 12.69 -10.53 17.48
CA LYS A 142 12.72 -11.98 17.22
C LYS A 142 12.40 -12.32 15.77
N LEU A 143 11.53 -11.54 15.13
CA LEU A 143 11.04 -11.81 13.77
C LEU A 143 11.99 -11.35 12.67
N PHE A 144 13.01 -10.54 12.97
CA PHE A 144 13.89 -9.98 11.94
C PHE A 144 14.57 -11.08 11.09
N LYS A 145 15.05 -12.18 11.72
CA LYS A 145 15.69 -13.29 11.00
C LYS A 145 14.71 -13.98 10.05
N LEU A 146 13.51 -14.32 10.57
CA LEU A 146 12.48 -14.95 9.76
C LEU A 146 12.10 -14.06 8.57
N ARG A 147 11.84 -12.79 8.82
CA ARG A 147 11.46 -11.84 7.75
C ARG A 147 12.60 -11.63 6.75
N PHE A 148 13.83 -11.54 7.21
CA PHE A 148 15.01 -11.43 6.35
C PHE A 148 15.17 -12.65 5.45
N ILE A 149 15.00 -13.87 5.98
CA ILE A 149 15.06 -15.11 5.18
C ILE A 149 13.95 -15.11 4.13
N ILE A 150 12.72 -14.79 4.49
CA ILE A 150 11.58 -14.71 3.55
C ILE A 150 11.90 -13.70 2.44
N LEU A 151 12.40 -12.50 2.78
CA LEU A 151 12.77 -11.49 1.81
C LEU A 151 13.85 -11.96 0.83
N ILE A 152 14.89 -12.62 1.32
CA ILE A 152 15.97 -13.15 0.47
C ILE A 152 15.41 -14.23 -0.48
N LEU A 153 14.59 -15.15 0.03
CA LEU A 153 13.98 -16.19 -0.80
C LEU A 153 13.04 -15.60 -1.86
N SER A 154 12.27 -14.56 -1.50
CA SER A 154 11.42 -13.83 -2.44
C SER A 154 12.25 -13.12 -3.53
N ILE A 155 13.35 -12.47 -3.16
CA ILE A 155 14.25 -11.81 -4.11
C ILE A 155 14.88 -12.83 -5.05
N LEU A 156 15.35 -13.97 -4.54
CA LEU A 156 15.91 -15.05 -5.37
C LEU A 156 14.87 -15.56 -6.37
N LEU A 157 13.64 -15.79 -5.93
CA LEU A 157 12.57 -16.23 -6.82
C LEU A 157 12.21 -15.14 -7.85
N ILE A 158 12.16 -13.86 -7.46
CA ILE A 158 11.95 -12.73 -8.36
C ILE A 158 13.05 -12.64 -9.42
N VAL A 159 14.30 -12.87 -9.04
CA VAL A 159 15.43 -12.90 -9.97
C VAL A 159 15.24 -14.02 -11.00
N VAL A 160 14.93 -15.24 -10.55
CA VAL A 160 14.66 -16.38 -11.46
C VAL A 160 13.50 -16.06 -12.40
N VAL A 161 12.39 -15.56 -11.86
CA VAL A 161 11.20 -15.18 -12.65
C VAL A 161 11.52 -14.05 -13.65
N SER A 162 12.41 -13.13 -13.29
CA SER A 162 12.82 -12.03 -14.20
C SER A 162 13.60 -12.50 -15.43
N PHE A 163 14.30 -13.64 -15.33
CA PHE A 163 14.93 -14.28 -16.50
C PHE A 163 13.91 -15.00 -17.38
N ILE A 164 12.89 -15.61 -16.78
CA ILE A 164 11.85 -16.35 -17.50
C ILE A 164 10.82 -15.38 -18.12
N ASN A 165 10.50 -14.30 -17.41
CA ASN A 165 9.54 -13.27 -17.84
C ASN A 165 10.16 -11.86 -17.82
N PRO A 166 10.83 -11.43 -18.89
CA PRO A 166 11.42 -10.10 -18.99
C PRO A 166 10.39 -8.96 -18.89
N THR A 167 9.12 -9.22 -19.22
CA THR A 167 8.07 -8.20 -19.23
C THR A 167 7.80 -7.62 -17.84
N ALA A 168 7.75 -8.46 -16.80
CA ALA A 168 7.57 -8.00 -15.43
C ALA A 168 8.75 -7.14 -14.95
N LYS A 169 9.99 -7.59 -15.23
CA LYS A 169 11.21 -6.82 -14.96
C LYS A 169 11.20 -5.46 -15.67
N TYR A 170 10.96 -5.47 -17.00
CA TYR A 170 10.88 -4.24 -17.78
C TYR A 170 9.89 -3.26 -17.17
N ARG A 171 8.71 -3.73 -16.79
CA ARG A 171 7.64 -2.89 -16.26
C ARG A 171 7.97 -2.28 -14.90
N VAL A 172 8.53 -3.08 -13.98
CA VAL A 172 8.82 -2.61 -12.61
C VAL A 172 10.08 -1.73 -12.56
N LEU A 173 11.11 -2.06 -13.33
CA LEU A 173 12.39 -1.36 -13.27
C LEU A 173 12.59 -0.43 -14.48
N ASP A 174 12.75 -0.97 -15.67
CA ASP A 174 13.22 -0.22 -16.84
C ASP A 174 12.22 0.86 -17.28
N TYR A 175 10.93 0.51 -17.31
CA TYR A 175 9.87 1.44 -17.67
C TYR A 175 9.71 2.57 -16.64
N THR A 176 9.97 2.30 -15.37
CA THR A 176 9.97 3.33 -14.31
C THR A 176 11.06 4.36 -14.56
N LEU A 177 12.29 3.91 -14.77
CA LEU A 177 13.44 4.79 -15.05
C LEU A 177 13.20 5.62 -16.32
N LYS A 178 12.63 5.00 -17.37
CA LYS A 178 12.26 5.68 -18.62
C LYS A 178 11.19 6.75 -18.39
N GLN A 179 10.15 6.47 -17.61
CA GLN A 179 9.09 7.43 -17.30
C GLN A 179 9.57 8.64 -16.48
N MET A 180 10.63 8.47 -15.69
CA MET A 180 11.26 9.54 -14.93
C MET A 180 12.29 10.36 -15.73
N ASN A 181 12.50 10.04 -17.01
CA ASN A 181 13.56 10.59 -17.88
C ASN A 181 15.00 10.35 -17.34
N LEU A 182 15.21 9.28 -16.59
CA LEU A 182 16.52 8.95 -16.03
C LEU A 182 17.44 8.26 -17.04
N THR A 183 16.88 7.58 -18.04
CA THR A 183 17.63 6.77 -19.03
C THR A 183 17.98 7.52 -20.30
N ASP A 184 17.30 8.64 -20.62
CA ASP A 184 17.49 9.40 -21.86
C ASP A 184 17.96 10.82 -21.55
N LYS A 185 19.24 11.08 -21.82
CA LYS A 185 19.89 12.38 -21.57
C LYS A 185 19.25 13.52 -22.39
N ASN A 186 18.95 13.27 -23.66
CA ASN A 186 18.40 14.27 -24.56
C ASN A 186 16.97 14.68 -24.15
N LYS A 187 16.15 13.71 -23.79
CA LYS A 187 14.80 13.99 -23.25
C LYS A 187 14.85 14.71 -21.90
N ARG A 188 15.80 14.36 -21.05
CA ARG A 188 15.98 15.02 -19.76
C ARG A 188 16.38 16.48 -19.91
N GLU A 189 17.23 16.80 -20.88
CA GLU A 189 17.63 18.18 -21.17
C GLU A 189 16.47 19.02 -21.74
N GLN A 190 15.59 18.40 -22.54
CA GLN A 190 14.44 19.08 -23.15
C GLN A 190 13.22 19.19 -22.24
N GLU A 191 12.87 18.13 -21.53
CA GLU A 191 11.62 18.02 -20.76
C GLU A 191 11.85 18.02 -19.23
N GLY A 192 13.10 17.91 -18.77
CA GLY A 192 13.45 17.79 -17.35
C GLY A 192 13.20 16.39 -16.76
N LEU A 193 13.36 16.30 -15.44
CA LEU A 193 13.02 15.10 -14.67
C LEU A 193 11.55 15.13 -14.26
N PHE A 194 10.90 13.97 -14.31
CA PHE A 194 9.52 13.83 -13.84
C PHE A 194 9.47 13.15 -12.48
N ILE A 195 8.54 13.58 -11.62
CA ILE A 195 8.22 12.90 -10.37
C ILE A 195 7.38 11.66 -10.73
N PHE A 196 8.02 10.50 -10.80
CA PHE A 196 7.51 9.18 -11.22
C PHE A 196 7.11 9.09 -12.71
N SER A 197 6.42 10.07 -13.26
CA SER A 197 6.08 10.16 -14.68
C SER A 197 5.52 11.54 -15.01
N LYS A 198 5.49 11.89 -16.31
CA LYS A 198 4.86 13.11 -16.82
C LYS A 198 3.40 13.24 -16.36
N GLN A 199 2.66 12.13 -16.30
CA GLN A 199 1.27 12.10 -15.81
C GLN A 199 1.17 12.53 -14.35
N HIS A 200 1.94 11.91 -13.46
CA HIS A 200 1.93 12.26 -12.04
C HIS A 200 2.35 13.71 -11.80
N THR A 201 3.38 14.18 -12.51
CA THR A 201 3.83 15.58 -12.41
C THR A 201 2.70 16.55 -12.75
N HIS A 202 1.94 16.29 -13.83
CA HIS A 202 0.79 17.13 -14.18
C HIS A 202 -0.32 17.07 -13.11
N HIS A 203 -0.63 15.87 -12.58
CA HIS A 203 -1.62 15.75 -11.51
C HIS A 203 -1.22 16.56 -10.27
N TYR A 204 0.07 16.51 -9.88
CA TYR A 204 0.57 17.25 -8.71
C TYR A 204 0.52 18.74 -8.90
N ILE A 205 0.94 19.25 -10.07
CA ILE A 205 0.87 20.68 -10.41
C ILE A 205 -0.59 21.15 -10.42
N THR A 206 -1.50 20.38 -11.02
CA THR A 206 -2.94 20.69 -11.05
C THR A 206 -3.53 20.76 -9.64
N ALA A 207 -3.24 19.76 -8.80
CA ALA A 207 -3.69 19.74 -7.41
C ALA A 207 -3.10 20.90 -6.59
N TYR A 208 -1.84 21.24 -6.81
CA TYR A 208 -1.21 22.37 -6.14
C TYR A 208 -1.82 23.72 -6.55
N LYS A 209 -2.16 23.91 -7.82
CA LYS A 209 -2.90 25.11 -8.28
C LYS A 209 -4.26 25.23 -7.58
N MET A 210 -5.00 24.12 -7.43
CA MET A 210 -6.28 24.10 -6.69
C MET A 210 -6.09 24.54 -5.22
N PHE A 211 -5.00 24.06 -4.57
CA PHE A 211 -4.66 24.50 -3.22
C PHE A 211 -4.36 25.99 -3.14
N LEU A 212 -3.59 26.55 -4.10
CA LEU A 212 -3.24 27.98 -4.07
C LEU A 212 -4.48 28.89 -4.10
N ASP A 213 -5.54 28.45 -4.75
CA ASP A 213 -6.80 29.20 -4.79
C ASP A 213 -7.70 28.96 -3.57
N ASN A 214 -7.59 27.80 -2.94
CA ASN A 214 -8.47 27.38 -1.86
C ASN A 214 -7.67 26.92 -0.65
N LYS A 215 -6.80 27.78 -0.13
CA LYS A 215 -5.74 27.44 0.85
C LYS A 215 -6.27 26.88 2.17
N ILE A 216 -7.42 27.35 2.67
CA ILE A 216 -7.89 27.00 4.02
C ILE A 216 -8.65 25.67 4.01
N LEU A 217 -9.68 25.52 3.21
CA LEU A 217 -10.60 24.38 3.19
C LEU A 217 -10.45 23.49 1.94
N GLY A 218 -9.60 23.87 0.99
CA GLY A 218 -9.43 23.16 -0.27
C GLY A 218 -10.68 23.26 -1.18
N VAL A 219 -10.66 22.52 -2.29
CA VAL A 219 -11.77 22.47 -3.25
C VAL A 219 -12.89 21.51 -2.82
N GLY A 220 -12.74 20.85 -1.69
CA GLY A 220 -13.67 19.85 -1.18
C GLY A 220 -13.27 18.40 -1.51
N VAL A 221 -13.62 17.49 -0.61
CA VAL A 221 -13.29 16.06 -0.69
C VAL A 221 -13.80 15.42 -1.98
N LYS A 222 -12.92 14.67 -2.67
CA LYS A 222 -13.15 14.02 -3.99
C LYS A 222 -13.48 14.97 -5.14
N ASN A 223 -13.24 16.27 -4.99
CA ASN A 223 -13.53 17.27 -6.02
C ASN A 223 -12.37 17.51 -7.00
N PHE A 224 -11.18 16.94 -6.78
CA PHE A 224 -10.08 17.02 -7.75
C PHE A 224 -10.57 16.65 -9.17
N ARG A 225 -11.30 15.55 -9.31
CA ARG A 225 -11.83 15.05 -10.58
C ARG A 225 -12.80 15.99 -11.29
N ASN A 226 -13.48 16.84 -10.54
CA ASN A 226 -14.47 17.75 -11.06
C ASN A 226 -13.87 19.06 -11.58
N PHE A 227 -12.72 19.47 -11.02
CA PHE A 227 -12.07 20.75 -11.36
C PHE A 227 -10.76 20.60 -12.16
N CYS A 228 -10.22 19.38 -12.30
CA CYS A 228 -8.92 19.19 -12.95
C CYS A 228 -8.87 19.54 -14.43
N SER A 229 -10.04 19.62 -15.11
CA SER A 229 -10.18 20.05 -16.51
C SER A 229 -10.30 21.56 -16.68
N ASP A 230 -10.59 22.31 -15.60
CA ASP A 230 -10.73 23.75 -15.66
C ASP A 230 -9.43 24.40 -16.13
N GLU A 231 -9.49 25.29 -17.11
CA GLU A 231 -8.31 25.95 -17.70
C GLU A 231 -7.44 26.64 -16.63
N LYS A 232 -8.05 27.12 -15.56
CA LYS A 232 -7.37 27.72 -14.41
C LYS A 232 -6.40 26.77 -13.72
N TYR A 233 -6.74 25.49 -13.61
CA TYR A 233 -5.95 24.48 -12.88
C TYR A 233 -5.13 23.57 -13.80
N LYS A 234 -5.53 23.48 -15.04
CA LYS A 234 -4.89 22.62 -16.03
C LYS A 234 -3.39 22.89 -16.13
N SER A 235 -2.58 21.85 -16.08
CA SER A 235 -1.12 21.91 -16.19
C SER A 235 -0.58 21.26 -17.45
N GLY A 236 -1.45 20.64 -18.28
CA GLY A 236 -1.10 19.98 -19.53
C GLY A 236 -2.07 18.86 -19.89
N ARG A 237 -1.70 18.02 -20.87
CA ARG A 237 -2.55 16.95 -21.40
C ARG A 237 -3.06 15.95 -20.34
N TYR A 238 -2.26 15.71 -19.31
CA TYR A 238 -2.54 14.71 -18.27
C TYR A 238 -2.98 15.35 -16.93
N SER A 239 -3.63 16.50 -16.95
CA SER A 239 -4.05 17.18 -15.72
C SER A 239 -5.09 16.41 -14.93
N CYS A 240 -5.98 15.68 -15.62
CA CYS A 240 -7.14 15.02 -15.02
C CYS A 240 -6.95 13.52 -14.76
N SER A 241 -7.43 13.12 -13.61
CA SER A 241 -7.60 11.76 -13.15
C SER A 241 -8.69 11.72 -12.08
N SER A 242 -9.03 10.55 -11.58
CA SER A 242 -9.95 10.40 -10.44
C SER A 242 -9.43 11.03 -9.13
N HIS A 243 -8.10 11.22 -9.02
CA HIS A 243 -7.39 11.82 -7.87
C HIS A 243 -5.93 12.09 -8.28
N PRO A 244 -5.16 12.90 -7.54
CA PRO A 244 -3.80 13.27 -7.95
C PRO A 244 -2.73 12.19 -7.73
N HIS A 245 -3.08 10.98 -7.29
CA HIS A 245 -2.17 9.85 -7.04
C HIS A 245 -1.09 10.07 -5.98
N ASN A 246 -1.30 11.00 -5.05
CA ASN A 246 -0.50 11.14 -3.84
C ASN A 246 -1.40 11.69 -2.73
N SER A 247 -1.42 11.02 -1.58
CA SER A 247 -2.32 11.34 -0.47
C SER A 247 -2.07 12.73 0.11
N TYR A 248 -0.81 13.18 0.18
CA TYR A 248 -0.46 14.47 0.76
C TYR A 248 -0.92 15.63 -0.11
N ILE A 249 -0.62 15.57 -1.41
CA ILE A 249 -1.06 16.61 -2.34
C ILE A 249 -2.58 16.58 -2.54
N GLN A 250 -3.21 15.37 -2.45
CA GLN A 250 -4.66 15.24 -2.50
C GLN A 250 -5.33 15.93 -1.31
N ILE A 251 -4.87 15.62 -0.08
CA ILE A 251 -5.41 16.24 1.13
C ILE A 251 -5.20 17.76 1.08
N LEU A 252 -4.02 18.21 0.68
CA LEU A 252 -3.71 19.63 0.55
C LEU A 252 -4.67 20.34 -0.43
N ALA A 253 -4.92 19.74 -1.60
CA ALA A 253 -5.82 20.31 -2.61
C ALA A 253 -7.30 20.25 -2.20
N GLU A 254 -7.75 19.12 -1.64
CA GLU A 254 -9.17 18.84 -1.39
C GLU A 254 -9.65 19.31 -0.01
N THR A 255 -8.76 19.42 0.99
CA THR A 255 -9.13 19.84 2.37
C THR A 255 -8.32 21.03 2.88
N GLY A 256 -7.47 21.60 2.04
CA GLY A 256 -6.66 22.77 2.35
C GLY A 256 -5.62 22.50 3.45
N ILE A 257 -5.11 23.59 4.03
CA ILE A 257 -4.08 23.53 5.06
C ILE A 257 -4.59 22.86 6.36
N ILE A 258 -5.87 22.99 6.67
CA ILE A 258 -6.45 22.41 7.88
C ILE A 258 -6.33 20.88 7.86
N GLY A 259 -6.83 20.21 6.81
CA GLY A 259 -6.71 18.76 6.69
C GLY A 259 -5.27 18.29 6.52
N PHE A 260 -4.45 19.08 5.83
CA PHE A 260 -3.02 18.79 5.65
C PHE A 260 -2.26 18.81 6.99
N LEU A 261 -2.48 19.82 7.83
CA LEU A 261 -1.86 19.90 9.16
C LEU A 261 -2.29 18.73 10.05
N PHE A 262 -3.54 18.29 9.94
CA PHE A 262 -4.00 17.11 10.67
C PHE A 262 -3.26 15.83 10.22
N LEU A 263 -3.05 15.63 8.91
CA LEU A 263 -2.25 14.52 8.40
C LEU A 263 -0.80 14.58 8.88
N ILE A 264 -0.19 15.78 8.86
CA ILE A 264 1.18 15.98 9.36
C ILE A 264 1.28 15.69 10.85
N LEU A 265 0.27 16.07 11.64
CA LEU A 265 0.23 15.74 13.06
C LEU A 265 0.19 14.20 13.28
N ILE A 266 -0.63 13.47 12.53
CA ILE A 266 -0.67 12.00 12.58
C ILE A 266 0.70 11.41 12.24
N LEU A 267 1.34 11.89 11.17
CA LEU A 267 2.68 11.46 10.78
C LEU A 267 3.70 11.75 11.88
N PHE A 268 3.66 12.94 12.48
CA PHE A 268 4.56 13.32 13.57
C PHE A 268 4.41 12.41 14.79
N VAL A 269 3.17 12.14 15.21
CA VAL A 269 2.87 11.22 16.33
C VAL A 269 3.39 9.82 16.01
N PHE A 270 3.15 9.32 14.80
CA PHE A 270 3.67 8.03 14.34
C PHE A 270 5.20 7.99 14.40
N CYS A 271 5.87 8.99 13.84
CA CYS A 271 7.34 9.10 13.86
C CYS A 271 7.89 9.16 15.29
N LYS A 272 7.21 9.89 16.21
CA LYS A 272 7.57 9.93 17.63
C LYS A 272 7.51 8.55 18.27
N PHE A 273 6.45 7.76 18.01
CA PHE A 273 6.34 6.40 18.54
C PHE A 273 7.46 5.49 18.01
N ILE A 274 7.73 5.53 16.71
CA ILE A 274 8.80 4.72 16.11
C ILE A 274 10.18 5.15 16.62
N TYR A 275 10.44 6.44 16.75
CA TYR A 275 11.68 6.96 17.34
C TYR A 275 11.84 6.49 18.79
N THR A 276 10.78 6.57 19.60
CA THR A 276 10.79 6.07 20.98
C THR A 276 11.10 4.58 21.01
N HIS A 277 10.43 3.79 20.16
CA HIS A 277 10.70 2.35 20.06
C HIS A 277 12.16 2.08 19.67
N ALA A 278 12.73 2.82 18.72
CA ALA A 278 14.12 2.68 18.30
C ALA A 278 15.10 2.95 19.47
N LEU A 279 14.85 3.99 20.26
CA LEU A 279 15.65 4.29 21.46
C LEU A 279 15.58 3.16 22.50
N PHE A 280 14.38 2.62 22.74
CA PHE A 280 14.20 1.48 23.65
C PHE A 280 14.92 0.23 23.12
N LYS A 281 14.84 -0.04 21.81
CA LYS A 281 15.51 -1.17 21.18
C LYS A 281 17.05 -1.07 21.32
N MET A 282 17.64 0.13 21.16
CA MET A 282 19.07 0.34 21.38
C MET A 282 19.48 0.02 22.82
N ARG A 283 18.59 0.25 23.79
CA ARG A 283 18.77 -0.11 25.21
C ARG A 283 18.39 -1.56 25.53
N LYS A 284 18.22 -2.41 24.50
CA LYS A 284 17.76 -3.84 24.60
C LYS A 284 16.38 -4.01 25.26
N LYS A 285 15.57 -2.94 25.35
CA LYS A 285 14.18 -2.95 25.84
C LYS A 285 13.22 -3.00 24.66
N ALA A 286 11.92 -3.21 24.88
CA ALA A 286 10.86 -3.08 23.88
C ALA A 286 9.86 -2.03 24.35
N TYR A 287 9.51 -1.09 23.48
CA TYR A 287 8.36 -0.20 23.65
C TYR A 287 7.12 -0.84 23.02
N PHE A 288 7.31 -1.38 21.80
CA PHE A 288 6.34 -2.23 21.09
C PHE A 288 6.86 -3.65 21.01
N ASN A 289 5.97 -4.65 21.03
CA ASN A 289 6.32 -6.03 20.75
C ASN A 289 6.40 -6.28 19.23
N ASP A 290 6.86 -7.46 18.82
CA ASP A 290 7.08 -7.77 17.40
C ASP A 290 5.77 -7.83 16.60
N PHE A 291 4.67 -8.25 17.21
CA PHE A 291 3.34 -8.26 16.59
C PHE A 291 2.86 -6.83 16.29
N GLU A 292 2.96 -5.93 17.27
CA GLU A 292 2.61 -4.51 17.10
C GLU A 292 3.47 -3.83 16.02
N ILE A 293 4.77 -4.15 15.96
CA ILE A 293 5.65 -3.62 14.90
C ILE A 293 5.21 -4.09 13.51
N CYS A 294 4.75 -5.33 13.36
CA CYS A 294 4.20 -5.79 12.09
C CYS A 294 2.97 -4.97 11.67
N LEU A 295 2.05 -4.69 12.59
CA LEU A 295 0.88 -3.84 12.34
C LEU A 295 1.26 -2.38 12.02
N LEU A 296 2.20 -1.82 12.78
CA LEU A 296 2.73 -0.47 12.55
C LEU A 296 3.41 -0.33 11.19
N SER A 297 3.96 -1.42 10.63
CA SER A 297 4.50 -1.38 9.26
C SER A 297 3.42 -1.11 8.21
N GLY A 298 2.19 -1.56 8.42
CA GLY A 298 1.03 -1.24 7.58
C GLY A 298 0.65 0.25 7.65
N ILE A 299 0.71 0.83 8.85
CA ILE A 299 0.47 2.26 9.05
C ILE A 299 1.61 3.07 8.38
N ALA A 300 2.88 2.63 8.50
CA ALA A 300 4.01 3.25 7.82
C ALA A 300 3.84 3.30 6.30
N MET A 301 3.34 2.22 5.69
CA MET A 301 3.03 2.19 4.26
C MET A 301 2.00 3.24 3.85
N TYR A 302 0.96 3.41 4.66
CA TYR A 302 -0.12 4.35 4.37
C TYR A 302 0.31 5.81 4.57
N LEU A 303 1.13 6.08 5.58
CA LEU A 303 1.68 7.40 5.87
C LEU A 303 2.91 7.75 5.03
N TRP A 304 3.35 6.88 4.11
CA TRP A 304 4.54 7.16 3.30
C TRP A 304 4.27 8.25 2.24
N PRO A 305 5.02 9.38 2.25
CA PRO A 305 4.67 10.54 1.43
C PRO A 305 5.16 10.47 -0.02
N PHE A 306 6.18 9.65 -0.33
CA PHE A 306 6.99 9.80 -1.55
C PHE A 306 6.63 8.84 -2.69
N ILE A 307 5.51 8.12 -2.63
CA ILE A 307 5.12 7.15 -3.67
C ILE A 307 3.71 7.44 -4.14
N PRO A 308 3.41 7.22 -5.43
CA PRO A 308 2.04 7.30 -5.92
C PRO A 308 1.12 6.34 -5.16
N THR A 309 0.01 6.87 -4.67
CA THR A 309 -0.99 6.13 -3.89
C THR A 309 -2.33 6.11 -4.63
N GLY A 310 -3.24 5.23 -4.20
CA GLY A 310 -4.65 5.34 -4.55
C GLY A 310 -5.32 6.57 -3.91
N ASN A 311 -6.59 6.76 -4.22
CA ASN A 311 -7.37 7.86 -3.65
C ASN A 311 -7.47 7.72 -2.12
N PHE A 312 -7.02 8.73 -1.38
CA PHE A 312 -7.07 8.76 0.09
C PHE A 312 -8.50 8.54 0.63
N PHE A 313 -9.51 9.05 -0.06
CA PHE A 313 -10.91 8.89 0.31
C PHE A 313 -11.58 7.65 -0.30
N ASN A 314 -10.80 6.64 -0.72
CA ASN A 314 -11.32 5.37 -1.20
C ASN A 314 -11.72 4.46 -0.03
N ASN A 315 -12.92 3.87 -0.11
CA ASN A 315 -13.47 3.05 0.97
C ASN A 315 -12.64 1.80 1.24
N CYS A 316 -12.31 1.04 0.20
CA CYS A 316 -11.54 -0.21 0.36
C CYS A 316 -10.16 0.05 0.94
N LEU A 317 -9.46 1.08 0.45
CA LEU A 317 -8.13 1.43 0.95
C LEU A 317 -8.16 1.85 2.42
N ASN A 318 -9.18 2.62 2.83
CA ASN A 318 -9.33 3.04 4.23
C ASN A 318 -9.65 1.85 5.16
N ILE A 319 -10.54 0.95 4.76
CA ILE A 319 -10.86 -0.25 5.54
C ILE A 319 -9.62 -1.11 5.73
N ILE A 320 -8.88 -1.40 4.66
CA ILE A 320 -7.67 -2.25 4.72
C ILE A 320 -6.59 -1.61 5.62
N MET A 321 -6.40 -0.30 5.51
CA MET A 321 -5.46 0.41 6.37
C MET A 321 -5.87 0.36 7.83
N LEU A 322 -7.13 0.66 8.10
CA LEU A 322 -7.66 0.74 9.46
C LEU A 322 -7.75 -0.62 10.15
N LEU A 323 -7.71 -1.74 9.41
CA LEU A 323 -7.58 -3.08 9.97
C LEU A 323 -6.33 -3.26 10.85
N ASN A 324 -5.29 -2.46 10.66
CA ASN A 324 -4.11 -2.52 11.54
C ASN A 324 -4.37 -1.95 12.94
N LEU A 325 -5.29 -0.99 13.09
CA LEU A 325 -5.51 -0.28 14.35
C LEU A 325 -6.18 -1.13 15.45
N PRO A 326 -7.28 -1.88 15.19
CA PRO A 326 -7.96 -2.64 16.22
C PRO A 326 -7.09 -3.66 16.95
N PHE A 327 -6.09 -4.20 16.26
CA PHE A 327 -5.16 -5.18 16.83
C PHE A 327 -3.99 -4.55 17.60
N LEU A 328 -3.89 -3.20 17.64
CA LEU A 328 -2.92 -2.45 18.44
C LEU A 328 -3.49 -2.03 19.80
N VAL A 329 -4.79 -2.11 19.99
CA VAL A 329 -5.52 -1.77 21.23
C VAL A 329 -5.76 -3.05 22.02
#